data_f7a76ee5f4057d153e3a47b809b147e0
#
_entry.id   f7a76ee5f4057d153e3a47b809b147e0
#
_cell.length_a   1.000
_cell.length_b   1.000
_cell.length_c   1.000
_cell.angle_alpha   90.00
_cell.angle_beta   90.00
_cell.angle_gamma   90.00
#
_symmetry.space_group_name_H-M   'P 1'
#
loop_
_entity.id
_entity.type
_entity.pdbx_description
1 polymer ?
#
loop_
_entity_poly.entity_id
_entity_poly.type
_entity_poly.pdbx_seq_one_letter_code
_entity_poly.pdbx_strand_id
1 'polypeptide(L)'
;MEKELRQLKSVLGDNPRFQLMQCGIGKVNAALGAQQLINEFHPDAIVSTGCAGGNGDDLQVQDVVVSKEVCYHDVYCGTAIDNTTQFGQVQGLPLRFQADPYLLRKSEELKVKNEELSTLNCQLSTGLIVTGDWFVDSREKMREIIANFPDARAVDMESAAIAQACYLNKVPFISFRVVSDIPLRDTDASQYHDFWNTIAENSFHITRNFVESL
;
A
#
# COMPACT_ATOMS: atom_id res chain seq x y z
N MET A 1 3.90 -10.00 -4.50
CA MET A 1 4.17 -11.45 -4.80
C MET A 1 4.30 -11.65 -6.30
N GLU A 2 4.75 -12.83 -6.76
CA GLU A 2 4.87 -13.13 -8.20
C GLU A 2 3.54 -13.00 -8.98
N LYS A 3 2.43 -13.42 -8.34
CA LYS A 3 1.09 -13.27 -8.93
C LYS A 3 0.72 -11.80 -9.20
N GLU A 4 1.01 -10.91 -8.27
CA GLU A 4 0.79 -9.45 -8.44
C GLU A 4 1.63 -8.88 -9.58
N LEU A 5 2.93 -9.21 -9.61
CA LEU A 5 3.81 -8.75 -10.67
C LEU A 5 3.35 -9.24 -12.05
N ARG A 6 2.90 -10.50 -12.16
CA ARG A 6 2.38 -11.06 -13.41
C ARG A 6 1.15 -10.32 -13.90
N GLN A 7 0.19 -10.06 -13.00
CA GLN A 7 -1.02 -9.29 -13.33
C GLN A 7 -0.68 -7.85 -13.72
N LEU A 8 0.21 -7.19 -12.96
CA LEU A 8 0.63 -5.83 -13.28
C LEU A 8 1.32 -5.75 -14.64
N LYS A 9 2.19 -6.72 -14.97
CA LYS A 9 2.82 -6.81 -16.30
C LYS A 9 1.79 -7.01 -17.40
N SER A 10 0.75 -7.82 -17.18
CA SER A 10 -0.29 -8.06 -18.20
C SER A 10 -1.09 -6.80 -18.52
N VAL A 11 -1.31 -5.91 -17.55
CA VAL A 11 -2.08 -4.68 -17.73
C VAL A 11 -1.23 -3.49 -18.20
N LEU A 12 0.04 -3.40 -17.82
CA LEU A 12 0.94 -2.29 -18.18
C LEU A 12 1.69 -2.52 -19.50
N GLY A 13 1.86 -3.79 -19.91
CA GLY A 13 2.63 -4.15 -21.09
C GLY A 13 4.11 -3.75 -20.99
N ASP A 14 4.77 -3.64 -22.14
CA ASP A 14 6.20 -3.28 -22.27
C ASP A 14 6.38 -1.77 -22.49
N ASN A 15 5.75 -0.93 -21.65
CA ASN A 15 5.92 0.51 -21.74
C ASN A 15 7.28 0.93 -21.12
N PRO A 16 8.22 1.51 -21.90
CA PRO A 16 9.55 1.84 -21.42
C PRO A 16 9.59 2.95 -20.35
N ARG A 17 8.47 3.66 -20.15
CA ARG A 17 8.35 4.66 -19.06
C ARG A 17 8.25 3.99 -17.69
N PHE A 18 7.91 2.71 -17.62
CA PHE A 18 7.68 2.02 -16.36
C PHE A 18 8.71 0.92 -16.15
N GLN A 19 9.33 0.93 -14.96
CA GLN A 19 10.16 -0.15 -14.49
C GLN A 19 9.42 -0.91 -13.41
N LEU A 20 9.22 -2.21 -13.61
CA LEU A 20 8.48 -3.06 -12.69
C LEU A 20 9.45 -3.98 -11.93
N MET A 21 9.37 -3.92 -10.61
CA MET A 21 10.20 -4.75 -9.74
C MET A 21 9.34 -5.41 -8.66
N GLN A 22 9.55 -6.69 -8.44
CA GLN A 22 9.02 -7.39 -7.28
C GLN A 22 9.96 -7.19 -6.10
N CYS A 23 9.50 -6.48 -5.06
CA CYS A 23 10.33 -6.22 -3.88
C CYS A 23 10.37 -7.38 -2.86
N GLY A 24 9.51 -8.41 -3.00
CA GLY A 24 9.36 -9.45 -1.98
C GLY A 24 8.41 -9.07 -0.85
N ILE A 25 8.32 -9.93 0.18
CA ILE A 25 7.42 -9.77 1.31
C ILE A 25 8.19 -9.23 2.51
N GLY A 26 7.56 -8.29 3.24
CA GLY A 26 8.07 -7.73 4.48
C GLY A 26 9.00 -6.54 4.32
N LYS A 27 9.22 -5.83 5.40
CA LYS A 27 9.87 -4.50 5.44
C LYS A 27 11.28 -4.49 4.85
N VAL A 28 12.10 -5.47 5.19
CA VAL A 28 13.50 -5.52 4.71
C VAL A 28 13.56 -5.72 3.22
N ASN A 29 12.84 -6.72 2.68
CA ASN A 29 12.79 -6.97 1.25
C ASN A 29 12.25 -5.78 0.48
N ALA A 30 11.19 -5.15 0.99
CA ALA A 30 10.56 -3.99 0.38
C ALA A 30 11.51 -2.78 0.32
N ALA A 31 12.22 -2.49 1.40
CA ALA A 31 13.20 -1.41 1.43
C ALA A 31 14.38 -1.66 0.49
N LEU A 32 14.93 -2.89 0.46
CA LEU A 32 16.02 -3.26 -0.42
C LEU A 32 15.60 -3.18 -1.90
N GLY A 33 14.42 -3.68 -2.24
CA GLY A 33 13.88 -3.58 -3.61
C GLY A 33 13.68 -2.13 -4.05
N ALA A 34 13.11 -1.29 -3.19
CA ALA A 34 12.97 0.14 -3.48
C ALA A 34 14.33 0.82 -3.66
N GLN A 35 15.30 0.54 -2.80
CA GLN A 35 16.66 1.11 -2.91
C GLN A 35 17.38 0.64 -4.17
N GLN A 36 17.23 -0.64 -4.54
CA GLN A 36 17.79 -1.15 -5.79
C GLN A 36 17.20 -0.42 -7.00
N LEU A 37 15.86 -0.29 -7.05
CA LEU A 37 15.17 0.41 -8.12
C LEU A 37 15.62 1.88 -8.23
N ILE A 38 15.77 2.57 -7.10
CA ILE A 38 16.26 3.95 -7.05
C ILE A 38 17.66 4.05 -7.60
N ASN A 39 18.56 3.14 -7.21
CA ASN A 39 19.97 3.18 -7.64
C ASN A 39 20.16 2.84 -9.12
N GLU A 40 19.36 1.91 -9.64
CA GLU A 40 19.49 1.44 -11.03
C GLU A 40 18.83 2.36 -12.05
N PHE A 41 17.65 2.90 -11.71
CA PHE A 41 16.81 3.59 -12.68
C PHE A 41 16.61 5.08 -12.42
N HIS A 42 16.97 5.59 -11.22
CA HIS A 42 16.76 6.99 -10.84
C HIS A 42 15.34 7.50 -11.18
N PRO A 43 14.29 6.82 -10.69
CA PRO A 43 12.92 7.10 -11.11
C PRO A 43 12.44 8.47 -10.63
N ASP A 44 11.56 9.10 -11.41
CA ASP A 44 10.88 10.34 -11.02
C ASP A 44 9.91 10.14 -9.86
N ALA A 45 9.38 8.92 -9.71
CA ALA A 45 8.50 8.53 -8.61
C ALA A 45 8.48 7.02 -8.43
N ILE A 46 8.14 6.55 -7.23
CA ILE A 46 7.83 5.15 -6.93
C ILE A 46 6.35 5.01 -6.59
N VAL A 47 5.69 4.14 -7.34
CA VAL A 47 4.32 3.69 -7.08
C VAL A 47 4.39 2.27 -6.53
N SER A 48 4.10 2.12 -5.23
CA SER A 48 3.94 0.79 -4.62
C SER A 48 2.55 0.26 -4.94
N THR A 49 2.45 -1.00 -5.32
CA THR A 49 1.15 -1.64 -5.55
C THR A 49 1.17 -3.09 -5.09
N GLY A 50 0.02 -3.59 -4.64
CA GLY A 50 -0.14 -4.93 -4.10
C GLY A 50 -1.45 -5.06 -3.34
N CYS A 51 -1.58 -6.14 -2.57
CA CYS A 51 -2.75 -6.41 -1.75
C CYS A 51 -2.58 -5.91 -0.31
N ALA A 52 -3.70 -5.75 0.40
CA ALA A 52 -3.74 -5.38 1.80
C ALA A 52 -5.03 -5.85 2.46
N GLY A 53 -5.00 -6.09 3.77
CA GLY A 53 -6.21 -6.22 4.58
C GLY A 53 -6.89 -4.86 4.75
N GLY A 54 -8.19 -4.79 4.46
CA GLY A 54 -8.98 -3.56 4.55
C GLY A 54 -9.52 -3.30 5.96
N ASN A 55 -9.71 -2.02 6.31
CA ASN A 55 -10.39 -1.57 7.52
C ASN A 55 -11.40 -0.47 7.23
N GLY A 56 -12.65 -0.71 7.58
CA GLY A 56 -13.77 0.21 7.40
C GLY A 56 -15.05 -0.52 6.98
N ASP A 57 -16.19 -0.04 7.47
CA ASP A 57 -17.48 -0.66 7.16
C ASP A 57 -17.93 -0.44 5.71
N ASP A 58 -17.39 0.59 5.09
CA ASP A 58 -17.62 1.00 3.70
C ASP A 58 -16.74 0.28 2.69
N LEU A 59 -15.67 -0.44 3.12
CA LEU A 59 -14.77 -1.17 2.23
C LEU A 59 -15.28 -2.57 1.92
N GLN A 60 -15.02 -2.99 0.68
CA GLN A 60 -15.26 -4.34 0.20
C GLN A 60 -13.96 -4.94 -0.36
N VAL A 61 -13.91 -6.27 -0.45
CA VAL A 61 -12.84 -6.96 -1.20
C VAL A 61 -12.85 -6.47 -2.65
N GLN A 62 -11.67 -6.23 -3.21
CA GLN A 62 -11.39 -5.61 -4.51
C GLN A 62 -11.42 -4.07 -4.53
N ASP A 63 -11.90 -3.39 -3.49
CA ASP A 63 -11.71 -1.94 -3.39
C ASP A 63 -10.23 -1.58 -3.35
N VAL A 64 -9.90 -0.35 -3.70
CA VAL A 64 -8.51 0.13 -3.67
C VAL A 64 -8.36 1.24 -2.65
N VAL A 65 -7.38 1.07 -1.76
CA VAL A 65 -6.94 2.10 -0.83
C VAL A 65 -5.67 2.75 -1.36
N VAL A 66 -5.74 4.05 -1.62
CA VAL A 66 -4.58 4.89 -1.97
C VAL A 66 -4.03 5.51 -0.71
N SER A 67 -2.71 5.44 -0.52
CA SER A 67 -2.09 6.05 0.64
C SER A 67 -2.17 7.58 0.56
N LYS A 68 -2.78 8.21 1.57
CA LYS A 68 -2.51 9.60 1.90
C LYS A 68 -1.19 9.69 2.66
N GLU A 69 -1.01 8.75 3.55
CA GLU A 69 0.17 8.57 4.37
C GLU A 69 0.34 7.10 4.75
N VAL A 70 1.55 6.73 5.13
CA VAL A 70 1.86 5.38 5.61
C VAL A 70 2.71 5.44 6.87
N CYS A 71 2.56 4.45 7.77
CA CYS A 71 3.41 4.33 8.95
C CYS A 71 3.60 2.86 9.35
N TYR A 72 4.46 2.61 10.33
CA TYR A 72 4.62 1.27 10.89
C TYR A 72 3.63 1.02 12.02
N HIS A 73 3.06 -0.18 12.07
CA HIS A 73 2.22 -0.60 13.19
C HIS A 73 2.95 -1.51 14.20
N ASP A 74 4.21 -1.88 13.93
CA ASP A 74 5.00 -2.83 14.71
C ASP A 74 6.35 -2.27 15.17
N VAL A 75 6.59 -0.96 15.04
CA VAL A 75 7.83 -0.30 15.46
C VAL A 75 7.63 0.36 16.81
N TYR A 76 8.57 0.11 17.71
CA TYR A 76 8.63 0.76 19.02
C TYR A 76 10.08 1.02 19.42
N CYS A 77 10.50 2.28 19.38
CA CYS A 77 11.84 2.70 19.81
C CYS A 77 11.90 3.07 21.29
N GLY A 78 10.75 3.07 22.01
CA GLY A 78 10.64 3.38 23.41
C GLY A 78 10.71 4.88 23.73
N THR A 79 10.09 5.27 24.84
CA THR A 79 10.12 6.65 25.34
C THR A 79 11.39 6.95 26.16
N ALA A 80 12.19 5.94 26.49
CA ALA A 80 13.41 6.10 27.28
C ALA A 80 14.54 6.80 26.52
N ILE A 81 14.49 6.85 25.18
CA ILE A 81 15.51 7.49 24.35
C ILE A 81 15.22 8.98 24.19
N ASP A 82 13.99 9.31 23.85
CA ASP A 82 13.46 10.67 23.88
C ASP A 82 11.95 10.63 24.16
N ASN A 83 11.42 11.67 24.78
CA ASN A 83 10.00 11.75 25.14
C ASN A 83 9.09 12.11 23.94
N THR A 84 9.64 12.23 22.73
CA THR A 84 8.93 12.67 21.54
C THR A 84 8.65 11.54 20.56
N THR A 85 9.39 10.42 20.63
CA THR A 85 9.19 9.26 19.75
C THR A 85 7.90 8.53 20.12
N GLN A 86 7.03 8.35 19.12
CA GLN A 86 5.71 7.73 19.28
C GLN A 86 5.75 6.26 18.84
N PHE A 87 4.74 5.50 19.27
CA PHE A 87 4.53 4.14 18.74
C PHE A 87 4.31 4.17 17.23
N GLY A 88 5.00 3.29 16.49
CA GLY A 88 5.02 3.29 15.01
C GLY A 88 6.13 4.15 14.40
N GLN A 89 6.85 4.94 15.20
CA GLN A 89 7.89 5.84 14.73
C GLN A 89 9.30 5.22 14.90
N VAL A 90 10.06 5.22 13.81
CA VAL A 90 11.52 5.02 13.87
C VAL A 90 12.13 6.32 14.37
N GLN A 91 12.96 6.26 15.41
CA GLN A 91 13.59 7.45 15.99
C GLN A 91 14.35 8.27 14.94
N GLY A 92 14.15 9.58 14.96
CA GLY A 92 14.76 10.51 14.00
C GLY A 92 14.08 10.56 12.63
N LEU A 93 13.02 9.79 12.40
CA LEU A 93 12.21 9.82 11.18
C LEU A 93 10.79 10.31 11.46
N PRO A 94 10.03 10.73 10.44
CA PRO A 94 8.61 11.03 10.60
C PRO A 94 7.83 9.82 11.13
N LEU A 95 6.82 10.07 11.97
CA LEU A 95 5.86 9.03 12.37
C LEU A 95 5.10 8.50 11.15
N ARG A 96 4.70 9.40 10.26
CA ARG A 96 3.94 9.10 9.05
C ARG A 96 4.67 9.67 7.83
N PHE A 97 4.94 8.82 6.87
CA PHE A 97 5.47 9.22 5.56
C PHE A 97 4.30 9.64 4.67
N GLN A 98 4.33 10.89 4.23
CA GLN A 98 3.28 11.44 3.37
C GLN A 98 3.45 10.95 1.93
N ALA A 99 2.36 10.64 1.26
CA ALA A 99 2.38 10.50 -0.19
C ALA A 99 2.77 11.84 -0.84
N ASP A 100 3.39 11.77 -2.01
CA ASP A 100 3.71 12.98 -2.76
C ASP A 100 2.43 13.76 -3.11
N PRO A 101 2.36 15.07 -2.86
CA PRO A 101 1.14 15.85 -3.08
C PRO A 101 0.66 15.89 -4.54
N TYR A 102 1.59 15.83 -5.51
CA TYR A 102 1.22 15.77 -6.93
C TYR A 102 0.60 14.42 -7.27
N LEU A 103 1.23 13.31 -6.84
CA LEU A 103 0.74 11.96 -7.07
C LEU A 103 -0.63 11.75 -6.38
N LEU A 104 -0.78 12.26 -5.15
CA LEU A 104 -2.05 12.16 -4.43
C LEU A 104 -3.17 12.89 -5.17
N ARG A 105 -2.95 14.13 -5.60
CA ARG A 105 -3.93 14.88 -6.39
C ARG A 105 -4.29 14.14 -7.69
N LYS A 106 -3.30 13.56 -8.38
CA LYS A 106 -3.55 12.76 -9.58
C LYS A 106 -4.43 11.55 -9.31
N SER A 107 -4.24 10.89 -8.18
CA SER A 107 -5.11 9.76 -7.78
C SER A 107 -6.55 10.20 -7.49
N GLU A 108 -6.74 11.40 -6.92
CA GLU A 108 -8.07 11.98 -6.68
C GLU A 108 -8.78 12.36 -7.99
N GLU A 109 -8.03 12.86 -9.00
CA GLU A 109 -8.58 13.13 -10.34
C GLU A 109 -9.12 11.87 -11.01
N LEU A 110 -8.49 10.71 -10.79
CA LEU A 110 -8.99 9.43 -11.29
C LEU A 110 -10.36 9.06 -10.71
N LYS A 111 -10.55 9.31 -9.41
CA LYS A 111 -11.82 9.05 -8.73
C LYS A 111 -13.01 9.79 -9.37
N VAL A 112 -12.76 10.98 -9.89
CA VAL A 112 -13.79 11.84 -10.49
C VAL A 112 -14.04 11.50 -11.95
N LYS A 113 -13.02 11.06 -12.69
CA LYS A 113 -13.09 10.90 -14.16
C LYS A 113 -13.48 9.50 -14.62
N ASN A 114 -13.51 8.52 -13.72
CA ASN A 114 -13.54 7.12 -14.14
C ASN A 114 -14.95 6.53 -14.05
N GLU A 115 -15.73 6.69 -15.13
CA GLU A 115 -16.99 5.95 -15.34
C GLU A 115 -16.75 4.43 -15.39
N GLU A 116 -15.54 3.98 -15.78
CA GLU A 116 -15.15 2.56 -15.75
C GLU A 116 -15.07 1.99 -14.32
N LEU A 117 -14.77 2.81 -13.30
CA LEU A 117 -14.82 2.37 -11.89
C LEU A 117 -16.21 1.88 -11.50
N SER A 118 -17.26 2.48 -12.07
CA SER A 118 -18.64 2.04 -11.83
C SER A 118 -18.95 0.67 -12.46
N THR A 119 -18.27 0.34 -13.56
CA THR A 119 -18.42 -0.96 -14.24
C THR A 119 -17.61 -2.07 -13.57
N LEU A 120 -16.50 -1.71 -12.91
CA LEU A 120 -15.65 -2.64 -12.16
C LEU A 120 -16.21 -2.98 -10.77
N ASN A 121 -17.26 -2.30 -10.34
CA ASN A 121 -17.87 -2.45 -9.00
C ASN A 121 -16.84 -2.33 -7.87
N CYS A 122 -15.85 -1.45 -8.04
CA CYS A 122 -14.71 -1.22 -7.16
C CYS A 122 -14.66 0.25 -6.77
N GLN A 123 -14.44 0.51 -5.48
CA GLN A 123 -14.30 1.87 -4.96
C GLN A 123 -12.84 2.24 -4.78
N LEU A 124 -12.52 3.51 -5.04
CA LEU A 124 -11.23 4.11 -4.74
C LEU A 124 -11.37 4.97 -3.48
N SER A 125 -10.70 4.59 -2.41
CA SER A 125 -10.65 5.37 -1.16
C SER A 125 -9.22 5.84 -0.88
N THR A 126 -9.09 6.89 -0.07
CA THR A 126 -7.80 7.45 0.32
C THR A 126 -7.68 7.41 1.85
N GLY A 127 -6.52 7.03 2.38
CA GLY A 127 -6.33 6.99 3.82
C GLY A 127 -4.96 6.55 4.30
N LEU A 128 -4.86 6.28 5.59
CA LEU A 128 -3.65 5.74 6.21
C LEU A 128 -3.51 4.25 5.89
N ILE A 129 -2.34 3.85 5.39
CA ILE A 129 -1.94 2.43 5.31
C ILE A 129 -0.91 2.16 6.40
N VAL A 130 -1.14 1.14 7.23
CA VAL A 130 -0.20 0.77 8.28
C VAL A 130 0.53 -0.52 7.92
N THR A 131 1.85 -0.52 8.13
CA THR A 131 2.76 -1.58 7.66
C THR A 131 3.45 -2.28 8.83
N GLY A 132 3.59 -3.59 8.75
CA GLY A 132 4.42 -4.37 9.70
C GLY A 132 4.77 -5.74 9.17
N ASP A 133 5.77 -6.40 9.77
CA ASP A 133 6.16 -7.77 9.43
C ASP A 133 5.21 -8.79 10.09
N TRP A 134 3.92 -8.59 9.88
CA TRP A 134 2.85 -9.44 10.41
C TRP A 134 1.74 -9.59 9.38
N PHE A 135 1.47 -10.83 8.97
CA PHE A 135 0.27 -11.13 8.20
C PHE A 135 -0.95 -11.10 9.12
N VAL A 136 -1.84 -10.12 8.92
CA VAL A 136 -2.98 -9.89 9.81
C VAL A 136 -4.14 -10.79 9.39
N ASP A 137 -4.17 -11.99 9.95
CA ASP A 137 -5.14 -13.06 9.69
C ASP A 137 -6.20 -13.21 10.78
N SER A 138 -6.21 -12.33 11.77
CA SER A 138 -7.15 -12.42 12.90
C SER A 138 -7.75 -11.07 13.30
N ARG A 139 -8.99 -11.14 13.81
CA ARG A 139 -9.71 -9.97 14.35
C ARG A 139 -8.98 -9.35 15.54
N GLU A 140 -8.38 -10.19 16.38
CA GLU A 140 -7.66 -9.77 17.58
C GLU A 140 -6.48 -8.90 17.17
N LYS A 141 -5.66 -9.35 16.23
CA LYS A 141 -4.50 -8.59 15.75
C LYS A 141 -4.93 -7.30 15.07
N MET A 142 -5.99 -7.34 14.27
CA MET A 142 -6.51 -6.12 13.65
C MET A 142 -7.02 -5.11 14.69
N ARG A 143 -7.73 -5.55 15.75
CA ARG A 143 -8.16 -4.68 16.84
C ARG A 143 -7.00 -4.06 17.60
N GLU A 144 -5.92 -4.81 17.84
CA GLU A 144 -4.68 -4.28 18.44
C GLU A 144 -4.09 -3.15 17.59
N ILE A 145 -4.03 -3.35 16.27
CA ILE A 145 -3.50 -2.35 15.34
C ILE A 145 -4.37 -1.09 15.35
N ILE A 146 -5.68 -1.20 15.17
CA ILE A 146 -6.56 -0.04 15.12
C ILE A 146 -6.71 0.68 16.48
N ALA A 147 -6.42 0.00 17.59
CA ALA A 147 -6.35 0.67 18.90
C ALA A 147 -5.24 1.73 18.94
N ASN A 148 -4.15 1.51 18.21
CA ASN A 148 -3.04 2.46 18.09
C ASN A 148 -3.19 3.38 16.87
N PHE A 149 -3.87 2.92 15.83
CA PHE A 149 -4.05 3.62 14.56
C PHE A 149 -5.54 3.60 14.14
N PRO A 150 -6.42 4.35 14.85
CA PRO A 150 -7.86 4.27 14.63
C PRO A 150 -8.31 4.78 13.25
N ASP A 151 -7.46 5.55 12.57
CA ASP A 151 -7.68 6.07 11.22
C ASP A 151 -7.08 5.18 10.11
N ALA A 152 -6.50 4.02 10.45
CA ALA A 152 -5.99 3.08 9.47
C ALA A 152 -7.12 2.58 8.54
N ARG A 153 -6.86 2.64 7.22
CA ARG A 153 -7.78 2.15 6.18
C ARG A 153 -7.35 0.80 5.62
N ALA A 154 -6.05 0.53 5.67
CA ALA A 154 -5.50 -0.75 5.23
C ALA A 154 -4.27 -1.14 6.04
N VAL A 155 -3.98 -2.43 6.08
CA VAL A 155 -2.79 -3.02 6.69
C VAL A 155 -2.04 -3.86 5.66
N ASP A 156 -0.73 -3.64 5.56
CA ASP A 156 0.15 -4.37 4.66
C ASP A 156 1.51 -4.69 5.29
N MET A 157 2.44 -5.18 4.48
CA MET A 157 3.77 -5.57 4.96
C MET A 157 4.91 -4.78 4.30
N GLU A 158 4.65 -3.83 3.39
CA GLU A 158 5.69 -3.20 2.57
C GLU A 158 5.63 -1.67 2.48
N SER A 159 4.44 -1.06 2.43
CA SER A 159 4.27 0.34 2.04
C SER A 159 5.13 1.31 2.81
N ALA A 160 5.18 1.21 4.15
CA ALA A 160 5.97 2.14 4.95
C ALA A 160 7.49 1.96 4.76
N ALA A 161 7.95 0.73 4.49
CA ALA A 161 9.36 0.47 4.24
C ALA A 161 9.81 1.03 2.88
N ILE A 162 8.98 0.92 1.84
CA ILE A 162 9.21 1.57 0.55
C ILE A 162 9.18 3.09 0.70
N ALA A 163 8.18 3.62 1.42
CA ALA A 163 8.06 5.06 1.68
C ALA A 163 9.26 5.61 2.45
N GLN A 164 9.78 4.87 3.44
CA GLN A 164 10.99 5.25 4.16
C GLN A 164 12.20 5.31 3.24
N ALA A 165 12.39 4.32 2.36
CA ALA A 165 13.46 4.33 1.37
C ALA A 165 13.32 5.53 0.43
N CYS A 166 12.12 5.81 -0.06
CA CYS A 166 11.83 6.98 -0.88
C CYS A 166 12.10 8.30 -0.14
N TYR A 167 11.67 8.42 1.12
CA TYR A 167 11.90 9.59 1.95
C TYR A 167 13.39 9.90 2.12
N LEU A 168 14.20 8.87 2.45
CA LEU A 168 15.64 9.01 2.63
C LEU A 168 16.37 9.40 1.33
N ASN A 169 15.86 8.95 0.19
CA ASN A 169 16.40 9.26 -1.14
C ASN A 169 15.72 10.47 -1.82
N LYS A 170 14.72 11.10 -1.18
CA LYS A 170 13.95 12.23 -1.72
C LYS A 170 13.26 11.90 -3.05
N VAL A 171 12.76 10.69 -3.19
CA VAL A 171 11.98 10.23 -4.35
C VAL A 171 10.49 10.33 -4.02
N PRO A 172 9.66 10.95 -4.88
CA PRO A 172 8.21 10.95 -4.73
C PRO A 172 7.62 9.54 -4.59
N PHE A 173 6.64 9.37 -3.68
CA PHE A 173 6.07 8.08 -3.36
C PHE A 173 4.55 8.13 -3.23
N ILE A 174 3.88 7.06 -3.65
CA ILE A 174 2.47 6.76 -3.35
C ILE A 174 2.26 5.25 -3.33
N SER A 175 1.28 4.77 -2.56
CA SER A 175 0.90 3.35 -2.53
C SER A 175 -0.55 3.14 -2.93
N PHE A 176 -0.81 2.09 -3.72
CA PHE A 176 -2.12 1.59 -4.12
C PHE A 176 -2.27 0.17 -3.59
N ARG A 177 -3.27 -0.08 -2.76
CA ARG A 177 -3.52 -1.40 -2.18
C ARG A 177 -4.90 -1.91 -2.52
N VAL A 178 -4.97 -3.04 -3.22
CA VAL A 178 -6.21 -3.75 -3.47
C VAL A 178 -6.60 -4.51 -2.20
N VAL A 179 -7.81 -4.30 -1.73
CA VAL A 179 -8.32 -5.00 -0.54
C VAL A 179 -8.53 -6.47 -0.88
N SER A 180 -7.71 -7.34 -0.29
CA SER A 180 -7.79 -8.79 -0.47
C SER A 180 -8.76 -9.46 0.50
N ASP A 181 -8.88 -8.87 1.68
CA ASP A 181 -9.66 -9.38 2.80
C ASP A 181 -9.98 -8.25 3.77
N ILE A 182 -10.90 -8.48 4.67
CA ILE A 182 -11.26 -7.55 5.75
C ILE A 182 -11.13 -8.29 7.06
N PRO A 183 -9.98 -8.21 7.76
CA PRO A 183 -9.67 -9.05 8.92
C PRO A 183 -10.68 -8.97 10.05
N LEU A 184 -11.41 -7.85 10.19
CA LEU A 184 -12.48 -7.73 11.17
C LEU A 184 -13.75 -8.52 10.80
N ARG A 185 -13.95 -8.88 9.54
CA ARG A 185 -15.09 -9.67 9.03
C ARG A 185 -14.71 -11.11 8.72
N ASP A 186 -13.45 -11.33 8.35
CA ASP A 186 -12.89 -12.65 8.08
C ASP A 186 -12.43 -13.34 9.38
N THR A 187 -12.58 -14.63 9.48
CA THR A 187 -12.23 -15.39 10.68
C THR A 187 -11.01 -16.30 10.51
N ASP A 188 -10.63 -16.61 9.26
CA ASP A 188 -9.67 -17.66 8.94
C ASP A 188 -8.91 -17.39 7.63
N ALA A 189 -8.80 -16.12 7.23
CA ALA A 189 -8.20 -15.70 5.97
C ALA A 189 -8.86 -16.31 4.72
N SER A 190 -10.13 -16.74 4.82
CA SER A 190 -10.85 -17.33 3.69
C SER A 190 -11.02 -16.33 2.54
N GLN A 191 -11.32 -15.06 2.85
CA GLN A 191 -11.40 -14.00 1.86
C GLN A 191 -10.09 -13.81 1.10
N TYR A 192 -8.95 -13.86 1.80
CA TYR A 192 -7.63 -13.78 1.17
C TYR A 192 -7.38 -14.95 0.21
N HIS A 193 -7.75 -16.18 0.59
CA HIS A 193 -7.61 -17.33 -0.29
C HIS A 193 -8.54 -17.25 -1.50
N ASP A 194 -9.81 -16.88 -1.28
CA ASP A 194 -10.80 -16.73 -2.34
C ASP A 194 -10.44 -15.60 -3.31
N PHE A 195 -9.89 -14.52 -2.76
CA PHE A 195 -9.37 -13.42 -3.53
C PHE A 195 -8.42 -13.91 -4.63
N TRP A 196 -7.43 -14.73 -4.34
CA TRP A 196 -6.49 -15.24 -5.34
C TRP A 196 -7.07 -16.25 -6.33
N ASN A 197 -8.23 -16.80 -6.04
CA ASN A 197 -8.96 -17.70 -6.94
C ASN A 197 -9.89 -16.93 -7.89
N THR A 198 -10.39 -15.78 -7.45
CA THR A 198 -11.41 -15.00 -8.16
C THR A 198 -10.92 -13.67 -8.70
N ILE A 199 -9.78 -13.19 -8.24
CA ILE A 199 -9.24 -11.92 -8.66
C ILE A 199 -8.72 -12.00 -10.03
N ALA A 200 -9.52 -11.55 -10.51
CA ALA A 200 -9.51 -11.03 -11.82
C ALA A 200 -8.33 -10.11 -12.09
N GLU A 201 -7.92 -10.25 -13.30
CA GLU A 201 -7.09 -9.37 -14.09
C GLU A 201 -7.40 -7.87 -13.90
N ASN A 202 -8.56 -7.54 -13.33
CA ASN A 202 -9.07 -6.17 -13.18
C ASN A 202 -8.54 -5.39 -11.97
N SER A 203 -8.00 -6.04 -10.95
CA SER A 203 -7.65 -5.37 -9.68
C SER A 203 -6.52 -4.35 -9.81
N PHE A 204 -5.66 -4.47 -10.82
CA PHE A 204 -4.56 -3.54 -11.06
C PHE A 204 -4.84 -2.50 -12.15
N HIS A 205 -6.04 -2.48 -12.75
CA HIS A 205 -6.42 -1.47 -13.74
C HIS A 205 -6.42 -0.05 -13.18
N ILE A 206 -6.76 0.12 -11.91
CA ILE A 206 -6.70 1.43 -11.26
C ILE A 206 -5.25 1.92 -11.19
N THR A 207 -4.32 1.06 -10.77
CA THR A 207 -2.89 1.40 -10.75
C THR A 207 -2.39 1.70 -12.16
N ARG A 208 -2.79 0.92 -13.16
CA ARG A 208 -2.48 1.20 -14.57
C ARG A 208 -2.98 2.57 -15.00
N ASN A 209 -4.28 2.83 -14.85
CA ASN A 209 -4.88 4.11 -15.24
C ASN A 209 -4.19 5.29 -14.55
N PHE A 210 -3.76 5.09 -13.30
CA PHE A 210 -2.98 6.08 -12.56
C PHE A 210 -1.63 6.35 -13.24
N VAL A 211 -0.79 5.32 -13.41
CA VAL A 211 0.57 5.52 -13.93
C VAL A 211 0.56 5.99 -15.40
N GLU A 212 -0.44 5.63 -16.18
CA GLU A 212 -0.62 6.12 -17.55
C GLU A 212 -1.05 7.60 -17.59
N SER A 213 -1.62 8.13 -16.49
CA SER A 213 -2.03 9.53 -16.37
C SER A 213 -0.90 10.48 -15.94
N LEU A 214 0.24 9.93 -15.53
CA LEU A 214 1.45 10.69 -15.17
C LEU A 214 2.26 11.05 -16.42
#